data_9ebfa20b023c902aec6ad7d94a2be403
#
_entry.id   9ebfa20b023c902aec6ad7d94a2be403
#
_cell.length_a   1.000
_cell.length_b   1.000
_cell.length_c   1.000
_cell.angle_alpha   90.00
_cell.angle_beta   90.00
_cell.angle_gamma   90.00
#
_symmetry.space_group_name_H-M   'P 1'
#
loop_
_entity.id
_entity.type
_entity.pdbx_description
1 polymer ?
#
loop_
_entity_poly.entity_id
_entity_poly.type
_entity_poly.pdbx_seq_one_letter_code
_entity_poly.pdbx_strand_id
1 'polypeptide(L)'
;MMSQDLLMLPGLNCDARLWRDVVAGLGGRARCSVAELRGPDSVAGMAAQALAGAPPRFALAALSMGGYVALEIMRQAPERVTRLALLDTSARADDTVRTQARLAAIRLVEEGKFGLVARTLQPGLLAPQNLDSPTAKEVVAMAERAGAEAYLKHQKAIMARIDSRPYLGAIAVPTLVGVGEADGVTPPELAEEMAAAIAGAVLVRFAGCGHVPTMEAPDAVVAAMADWLAR
;
A
#
# COMPACT_ATOMS: atom_id res chain seq x y z
N MET A 1 -23.50 -14.81 9.08
CA MET A 1 -22.16 -14.47 9.60
C MET A 1 -22.07 -12.96 9.71
N MET A 2 -21.54 -12.42 10.83
CA MET A 2 -21.29 -10.97 10.91
C MET A 2 -20.19 -10.61 9.92
N SER A 3 -20.42 -9.57 9.09
CA SER A 3 -19.44 -9.08 8.13
C SER A 3 -18.20 -8.58 8.89
N GLN A 4 -17.01 -9.06 8.51
CA GLN A 4 -15.74 -8.68 9.13
C GLN A 4 -15.37 -7.23 8.77
N ASP A 5 -14.85 -6.46 9.70
CA ASP A 5 -14.29 -5.14 9.41
C ASP A 5 -12.97 -5.28 8.65
N LEU A 6 -12.81 -4.49 7.59
CA LEU A 6 -11.62 -4.44 6.76
C LEU A 6 -11.13 -2.99 6.66
N LEU A 7 -9.99 -2.72 7.28
CA LEU A 7 -9.28 -1.45 7.15
C LEU A 7 -8.31 -1.53 5.98
N MET A 8 -8.36 -0.55 5.09
CA MET A 8 -7.52 -0.45 3.91
C MET A 8 -6.61 0.77 3.99
N LEU A 9 -5.32 0.60 3.75
CA LEU A 9 -4.32 1.65 3.81
C LEU A 9 -3.83 1.99 2.40
N PRO A 10 -3.97 3.26 1.96
CA PRO A 10 -3.50 3.68 0.64
C PRO A 10 -1.98 3.89 0.59
N GLY A 11 -1.45 3.92 -0.64
CA GLY A 11 -0.06 4.22 -0.93
C GLY A 11 0.27 5.73 -0.92
N LEU A 12 1.53 6.05 -1.22
CA LEU A 12 2.00 7.40 -1.48
C LEU A 12 1.20 8.01 -2.65
N ASN A 13 0.76 9.25 -2.52
CA ASN A 13 -0.06 9.96 -3.51
C ASN A 13 -1.42 9.30 -3.81
N CYS A 14 -1.88 8.42 -2.93
CA CYS A 14 -3.15 7.73 -3.10
C CYS A 14 -4.22 8.22 -2.12
N ASP A 15 -5.46 8.07 -2.53
CA ASP A 15 -6.66 8.30 -1.73
C ASP A 15 -7.58 7.05 -1.79
N ALA A 16 -8.82 7.18 -1.32
CA ALA A 16 -9.79 6.07 -1.33
C ALA A 16 -10.08 5.51 -2.74
N ARG A 17 -9.79 6.26 -3.81
CA ARG A 17 -9.93 5.80 -5.19
C ARG A 17 -9.12 4.54 -5.48
N LEU A 18 -7.95 4.40 -4.84
CA LEU A 18 -7.08 3.22 -4.96
C LEU A 18 -7.84 1.91 -4.69
N TRP A 19 -8.76 1.93 -3.73
CA TRP A 19 -9.49 0.76 -3.26
C TRP A 19 -10.93 0.66 -3.77
N ARG A 20 -11.44 1.68 -4.48
CA ARG A 20 -12.85 1.81 -4.86
C ARG A 20 -13.39 0.57 -5.57
N ASP A 21 -12.68 0.08 -6.57
CA ASP A 21 -13.15 -1.01 -7.42
C ASP A 21 -13.05 -2.36 -6.66
N VAL A 22 -12.04 -2.52 -5.80
CA VAL A 22 -11.91 -3.68 -4.90
C VAL A 22 -13.03 -3.69 -3.86
N VAL A 23 -13.37 -2.54 -3.25
CA VAL A 23 -14.48 -2.42 -2.31
C VAL A 23 -15.80 -2.81 -2.96
N ALA A 24 -16.05 -2.31 -4.18
CA ALA A 24 -17.24 -2.66 -4.94
C ALA A 24 -17.30 -4.17 -5.25
N GLY A 25 -16.19 -4.76 -5.70
CA GLY A 25 -16.10 -6.18 -6.05
C GLY A 25 -16.21 -7.13 -4.85
N LEU A 26 -15.79 -6.73 -3.66
CA LEU A 26 -15.97 -7.52 -2.44
C LEU A 26 -17.45 -7.67 -2.05
N GLY A 27 -18.34 -6.78 -2.51
CA GLY A 27 -19.78 -7.00 -2.50
C GLY A 27 -20.38 -7.33 -1.11
N GLY A 28 -19.93 -6.65 -0.05
CA GLY A 28 -20.45 -6.87 1.31
C GLY A 28 -19.82 -8.06 2.06
N ARG A 29 -18.80 -8.73 1.51
CA ARG A 29 -18.02 -9.77 2.22
C ARG A 29 -17.29 -9.21 3.44
N ALA A 30 -16.99 -7.91 3.43
CA ALA A 30 -16.43 -7.19 4.56
C ALA A 30 -17.01 -5.77 4.65
N ARG A 31 -16.98 -5.17 5.85
CA ARG A 31 -17.25 -3.74 6.05
C ARG A 31 -15.94 -2.99 5.80
N CYS A 32 -15.78 -2.48 4.58
CA CYS A 32 -14.57 -1.82 4.15
C CYS A 32 -14.51 -0.36 4.61
N SER A 33 -13.36 0.06 5.11
CA SER A 33 -13.03 1.45 5.38
C SER A 33 -11.62 1.75 4.89
N VAL A 34 -11.39 2.95 4.35
CA VAL A 34 -10.06 3.39 3.90
C VAL A 34 -9.55 4.44 4.87
N ALA A 35 -8.37 4.23 5.42
CA ALA A 35 -7.75 5.18 6.34
C ALA A 35 -7.24 6.43 5.62
N GLU A 36 -7.36 7.56 6.29
CA GLU A 36 -6.70 8.81 5.89
C GLU A 36 -5.29 8.84 6.49
N LEU A 37 -4.26 9.00 5.67
CA LEU A 37 -2.86 8.99 6.11
C LEU A 37 -2.13 10.32 5.90
N ARG A 38 -2.80 11.37 5.41
CA ARG A 38 -2.16 12.65 5.01
C ARG A 38 -1.70 13.56 6.16
N GLY A 39 -2.15 13.31 7.37
CA GLY A 39 -1.84 14.18 8.53
C GLY A 39 -0.40 14.06 9.04
N PRO A 40 0.03 12.88 9.50
CA PRO A 40 1.34 12.66 10.11
C PRO A 40 2.50 12.66 9.09
N ASP A 41 3.71 12.92 9.60
CA ASP A 41 4.97 12.90 8.84
C ASP A 41 5.90 11.74 9.26
N SER A 42 5.35 10.73 9.91
CA SER A 42 6.06 9.50 10.30
C SER A 42 5.16 8.27 10.13
N VAL A 43 5.75 7.12 9.81
CA VAL A 43 5.02 5.85 9.68
C VAL A 43 4.35 5.47 11.00
N ALA A 44 5.02 5.69 12.13
CA ALA A 44 4.46 5.45 13.46
C ALA A 44 3.25 6.34 13.76
N GLY A 45 3.30 7.62 13.37
CA GLY A 45 2.16 8.54 13.50
C GLY A 45 0.99 8.16 12.61
N MET A 46 1.25 7.74 11.36
CA MET A 46 0.21 7.23 10.44
C MET A 46 -0.45 5.96 11.01
N ALA A 47 0.33 5.04 11.58
CA ALA A 47 -0.18 3.84 12.23
C ALA A 47 -1.09 4.19 13.42
N ALA A 48 -0.65 5.10 14.28
CA ALA A 48 -1.45 5.56 15.42
C ALA A 48 -2.77 6.24 14.97
N GLN A 49 -2.72 7.09 13.93
CA GLN A 49 -3.92 7.71 13.36
C GLN A 49 -4.89 6.67 12.78
N ALA A 50 -4.39 5.71 12.01
CA ALA A 50 -5.21 4.63 11.45
C ALA A 50 -5.86 3.78 12.56
N LEU A 51 -5.09 3.44 13.61
CA LEU A 51 -5.58 2.70 14.78
C LEU A 51 -6.65 3.46 15.57
N ALA A 52 -6.54 4.78 15.67
CA ALA A 52 -7.54 5.60 16.37
C ALA A 52 -8.91 5.58 15.69
N GLY A 53 -8.94 5.49 14.35
CA GLY A 53 -10.18 5.41 13.57
C GLY A 53 -10.68 3.97 13.30
N ALA A 54 -9.90 2.96 13.66
CA ALA A 54 -10.22 1.56 13.36
C ALA A 54 -11.13 0.91 14.41
N PRO A 55 -11.98 -0.07 14.03
CA PRO A 55 -12.68 -0.94 14.95
C PRO A 55 -11.71 -1.64 15.94
N PRO A 56 -12.20 -2.18 17.07
CA PRO A 56 -11.35 -2.88 18.03
C PRO A 56 -10.55 -4.04 17.43
N ARG A 57 -11.13 -4.78 16.50
CA ARG A 57 -10.48 -5.87 15.74
C ARG A 57 -10.90 -5.79 14.27
N PHE A 58 -9.94 -5.95 13.36
CA PHE A 58 -10.16 -5.80 11.93
C PHE A 58 -9.19 -6.64 11.10
N ALA A 59 -9.57 -6.95 9.87
CA ALA A 59 -8.64 -7.36 8.83
C ALA A 59 -7.95 -6.10 8.26
N LEU A 60 -6.68 -6.19 7.92
CA LEU A 60 -5.86 -5.08 7.47
C LEU A 60 -5.32 -5.36 6.06
N ALA A 61 -5.68 -4.52 5.09
CA ALA A 61 -5.12 -4.58 3.74
C ALA A 61 -4.37 -3.28 3.43
N ALA A 62 -3.22 -3.38 2.78
CA ALA A 62 -2.36 -2.24 2.56
C ALA A 62 -1.62 -2.33 1.23
N LEU A 63 -1.45 -1.20 0.56
CA LEU A 63 -0.68 -1.12 -0.68
C LEU A 63 0.48 -0.12 -0.54
N SER A 64 1.68 -0.53 -0.99
CA SER A 64 2.86 0.33 -1.08
C SER A 64 3.24 0.99 0.26
N MET A 65 3.25 2.32 0.37
CA MET A 65 3.47 3.03 1.64
C MET A 65 2.50 2.56 2.73
N GLY A 66 1.25 2.26 2.38
CA GLY A 66 0.30 1.67 3.32
C GLY A 66 0.81 0.37 3.95
N GLY A 67 1.61 -0.42 3.22
CA GLY A 67 2.27 -1.63 3.73
C GLY A 67 3.28 -1.32 4.84
N TYR A 68 4.05 -0.23 4.71
CA TYR A 68 4.95 0.21 5.79
C TYR A 68 4.17 0.56 7.06
N VAL A 69 3.01 1.23 6.87
CA VAL A 69 2.10 1.57 7.98
C VAL A 69 1.46 0.30 8.57
N ALA A 70 1.09 -0.67 7.73
CA ALA A 70 0.52 -1.95 8.19
C ALA A 70 1.53 -2.76 9.02
N LEU A 71 2.79 -2.84 8.60
CA LEU A 71 3.85 -3.48 9.37
C LEU A 71 4.10 -2.77 10.72
N GLU A 72 3.99 -1.45 10.75
CA GLU A 72 4.06 -0.68 11.99
C GLU A 72 2.84 -0.91 12.90
N ILE A 73 1.62 -1.04 12.34
CA ILE A 73 0.43 -1.45 13.09
C ILE A 73 0.63 -2.84 13.70
N MET A 74 1.20 -3.79 12.95
CA MET A 74 1.54 -5.12 13.47
C MET A 74 2.54 -5.06 14.63
N ARG A 75 3.40 -4.04 14.68
CA ARG A 75 4.34 -3.81 15.77
C ARG A 75 3.68 -3.15 16.99
N GLN A 76 2.75 -2.21 16.77
CA GLN A 76 2.09 -1.43 17.84
C GLN A 76 0.92 -2.15 18.48
N ALA A 77 0.10 -2.87 17.71
CA ALA A 77 -1.16 -3.44 18.15
C ALA A 77 -1.52 -4.74 17.37
N PRO A 78 -0.64 -5.76 17.38
CA PRO A 78 -0.84 -7.02 16.63
C PRO A 78 -2.13 -7.74 17.02
N GLU A 79 -2.58 -7.61 18.25
CA GLU A 79 -3.80 -8.24 18.78
C GLU A 79 -5.10 -7.70 18.16
N ARG A 80 -5.05 -6.51 17.55
CA ARG A 80 -6.19 -5.90 16.85
C ARG A 80 -6.36 -6.42 15.42
N VAL A 81 -5.29 -6.93 14.81
CA VAL A 81 -5.30 -7.38 13.42
C VAL A 81 -5.67 -8.86 13.37
N THR A 82 -6.75 -9.19 12.66
CA THR A 82 -7.22 -10.57 12.52
C THR A 82 -6.68 -11.27 11.27
N ARG A 83 -6.31 -10.51 10.24
CA ARG A 83 -5.72 -10.93 8.96
C ARG A 83 -4.92 -9.79 8.38
N LEU A 84 -3.89 -10.09 7.59
CA LEU A 84 -3.02 -9.10 6.97
C LEU A 84 -2.92 -9.33 5.45
N ALA A 85 -3.10 -8.28 4.64
CA ALA A 85 -2.80 -8.29 3.21
C ALA A 85 -1.80 -7.17 2.88
N LEU A 86 -0.66 -7.55 2.30
CA LEU A 86 0.43 -6.66 1.90
C LEU A 86 0.57 -6.70 0.38
N LEU A 87 0.16 -5.63 -0.29
CA LEU A 87 0.17 -5.54 -1.75
C LEU A 87 1.24 -4.55 -2.20
N ASP A 88 2.06 -4.95 -3.18
CA ASP A 88 3.04 -4.08 -3.85
C ASP A 88 3.82 -3.21 -2.84
N THR A 89 4.46 -3.86 -1.89
CA THR A 89 5.15 -3.19 -0.78
C THR A 89 6.45 -3.91 -0.40
N SER A 90 7.13 -3.44 0.62
CA SER A 90 8.40 -3.99 1.09
C SER A 90 8.53 -3.86 2.62
N ALA A 91 9.24 -4.78 3.24
CA ALA A 91 9.64 -4.67 4.63
C ALA A 91 10.98 -3.95 4.84
N ARG A 92 11.70 -3.63 3.76
CA ARG A 92 13.02 -2.98 3.84
C ARG A 92 12.91 -1.49 4.12
N ALA A 93 13.86 -0.93 4.86
CA ALA A 93 14.13 0.51 4.85
C ALA A 93 14.65 0.95 3.46
N ASP A 94 14.62 2.26 3.19
CA ASP A 94 15.27 2.77 1.98
C ASP A 94 16.79 2.62 2.07
N ASP A 95 17.39 2.24 0.94
CA ASP A 95 18.81 2.33 0.73
C ASP A 95 19.23 3.77 0.34
N THR A 96 20.54 3.98 0.17
CA THR A 96 21.08 5.29 -0.19
C THR A 96 20.58 5.79 -1.55
N VAL A 97 20.39 4.89 -2.53
CA VAL A 97 19.94 5.26 -3.89
C VAL A 97 18.49 5.74 -3.85
N ARG A 98 17.62 5.00 -3.18
CA ARG A 98 16.21 5.37 -2.99
C ARG A 98 16.07 6.68 -2.21
N THR A 99 16.85 6.84 -1.14
CA THR A 99 16.87 8.08 -0.35
C THR A 99 17.27 9.29 -1.21
N GLN A 100 18.31 9.19 -2.03
CA GLN A 100 18.73 10.28 -2.92
C GLN A 100 17.67 10.62 -3.98
N ALA A 101 17.04 9.61 -4.57
CA ALA A 101 15.94 9.83 -5.52
C ALA A 101 14.75 10.58 -4.86
N ARG A 102 14.39 10.22 -3.61
CA ARG A 102 13.34 10.94 -2.85
C ARG A 102 13.73 12.38 -2.55
N LEU A 103 14.97 12.64 -2.12
CA LEU A 103 15.45 13.99 -1.86
C LEU A 103 15.44 14.85 -3.12
N ALA A 104 15.75 14.28 -4.28
CA ALA A 104 15.66 14.99 -5.55
C ALA A 104 14.20 15.34 -5.90
N ALA A 105 13.25 14.41 -5.70
CA ALA A 105 11.83 14.65 -5.93
C ALA A 105 11.26 15.69 -4.94
N ILE A 106 11.65 15.64 -3.66
CA ILE A 106 11.27 16.63 -2.63
C ILE A 106 11.67 18.03 -3.08
N ARG A 107 12.92 18.25 -3.50
CA ARG A 107 13.40 19.55 -3.99
C ARG A 107 12.53 20.08 -5.13
N LEU A 108 12.16 19.24 -6.10
CA LEU A 108 11.28 19.66 -7.18
C LEU A 108 9.89 20.09 -6.68
N VAL A 109 9.36 19.39 -5.67
CA VAL A 109 8.07 19.75 -5.08
C VAL A 109 8.17 21.07 -4.29
N GLU A 110 9.22 21.29 -3.55
CA GLU A 110 9.50 22.56 -2.83
C GLU A 110 9.66 23.75 -3.80
N GLU A 111 10.14 23.49 -5.01
CA GLU A 111 10.16 24.46 -6.12
C GLU A 111 8.79 24.67 -6.83
N GLY A 112 7.71 24.08 -6.29
CA GLY A 112 6.36 24.20 -6.87
C GLY A 112 6.09 23.28 -8.06
N LYS A 113 6.94 22.29 -8.32
CA LYS A 113 6.86 21.38 -9.48
C LYS A 113 6.17 20.05 -9.17
N PHE A 114 5.25 20.00 -8.21
CA PHE A 114 4.58 18.76 -7.79
C PHE A 114 3.88 18.04 -8.94
N GLY A 115 3.15 18.77 -9.80
CA GLY A 115 2.48 18.17 -10.96
C GLY A 115 3.46 17.52 -11.96
N LEU A 116 4.70 18.02 -12.08
CA LEU A 116 5.74 17.36 -12.86
C LEU A 116 6.16 16.04 -12.20
N VAL A 117 6.41 16.06 -10.88
CA VAL A 117 6.79 14.86 -10.11
C VAL A 117 5.70 13.78 -10.22
N ALA A 118 4.43 14.14 -10.04
CA ALA A 118 3.31 13.20 -10.15
C ALA A 118 3.26 12.51 -11.51
N ARG A 119 3.44 13.26 -12.61
CA ARG A 119 3.47 12.70 -13.97
C ARG A 119 4.73 11.87 -14.25
N THR A 120 5.87 12.27 -13.73
CA THR A 120 7.14 11.55 -13.92
C THR A 120 7.14 10.20 -13.19
N LEU A 121 6.45 10.08 -12.05
CA LEU A 121 6.35 8.83 -11.30
C LEU A 121 5.36 7.84 -11.95
N GLN A 122 4.35 8.33 -12.66
CA GLN A 122 3.26 7.51 -13.21
C GLN A 122 3.72 6.32 -14.07
N PRO A 123 4.71 6.44 -15.00
CA PRO A 123 5.15 5.30 -15.79
C PRO A 123 5.74 4.14 -14.97
N GLY A 124 6.33 4.44 -13.81
CA GLY A 124 6.86 3.40 -12.91
C GLY A 124 5.78 2.67 -12.08
N LEU A 125 4.55 3.23 -12.06
CA LEU A 125 3.45 2.69 -11.27
C LEU A 125 2.56 1.71 -12.06
N LEU A 126 2.66 1.65 -13.37
CA LEU A 126 1.75 0.89 -14.22
C LEU A 126 2.51 -0.10 -15.10
N ALA A 127 1.87 -1.19 -15.41
CA ALA A 127 2.36 -2.08 -16.44
C ALA A 127 2.38 -1.38 -17.81
N PRO A 128 3.33 -1.70 -18.73
CA PRO A 128 3.51 -0.97 -20.00
C PRO A 128 2.23 -0.82 -20.84
N GLN A 129 1.38 -1.84 -20.87
CA GLN A 129 0.11 -1.82 -21.62
C GLN A 129 -0.94 -0.87 -21.02
N ASN A 130 -0.76 -0.41 -19.78
CA ASN A 130 -1.69 0.46 -19.08
C ASN A 130 -1.28 1.94 -19.06
N LEU A 131 -0.14 2.31 -19.68
CA LEU A 131 0.41 3.67 -19.63
C LEU A 131 -0.49 4.72 -20.31
N ASP A 132 -1.25 4.33 -21.33
CA ASP A 132 -2.19 5.21 -22.05
C ASP A 132 -3.66 4.98 -21.68
N SER A 133 -3.90 4.19 -20.61
CA SER A 133 -5.25 3.81 -20.17
C SER A 133 -5.95 4.91 -19.35
N PRO A 134 -7.26 4.79 -19.13
CA PRO A 134 -7.96 5.61 -18.14
C PRO A 134 -7.36 5.51 -16.72
N THR A 135 -6.80 4.34 -16.35
CA THR A 135 -6.11 4.13 -15.07
C THR A 135 -4.90 5.04 -14.93
N ALA A 136 -4.13 5.24 -16.01
CA ALA A 136 -2.97 6.14 -15.98
C ALA A 136 -3.36 7.58 -15.65
N LYS A 137 -4.45 8.08 -16.26
CA LYS A 137 -4.97 9.42 -15.98
C LYS A 137 -5.47 9.54 -14.54
N GLU A 138 -6.14 8.51 -14.05
CA GLU A 138 -6.68 8.50 -12.69
C GLU A 138 -5.57 8.43 -11.62
N VAL A 139 -4.47 7.73 -11.87
CA VAL A 139 -3.30 7.71 -10.96
C VAL A 139 -2.72 9.12 -10.80
N VAL A 140 -2.59 9.89 -11.88
CA VAL A 140 -2.15 11.30 -11.82
C VAL A 140 -3.15 12.17 -11.09
N ALA A 141 -4.44 12.05 -11.42
CA ALA A 141 -5.50 12.81 -10.76
C ALA A 141 -5.60 12.51 -9.25
N MET A 142 -5.38 11.26 -8.85
CA MET A 142 -5.32 10.84 -7.44
C MET A 142 -4.14 11.52 -6.72
N ALA A 143 -2.96 11.57 -7.34
CA ALA A 143 -1.80 12.28 -6.80
C ALA A 143 -2.07 13.79 -6.66
N GLU A 144 -2.71 14.41 -7.64
CA GLU A 144 -3.08 15.83 -7.58
C GLU A 144 -4.06 16.13 -6.44
N ARG A 145 -5.03 15.24 -6.19
CA ARG A 145 -5.96 15.36 -5.04
C ARG A 145 -5.26 15.17 -3.69
N ALA A 146 -4.26 14.29 -3.62
CA ALA A 146 -3.46 14.10 -2.41
C ALA A 146 -2.65 15.36 -2.08
N GLY A 147 -2.06 15.98 -3.08
CA GLY A 147 -1.41 17.28 -3.00
C GLY A 147 0.04 17.26 -2.51
N ALA A 148 0.73 18.37 -2.76
CA ALA A 148 2.16 18.54 -2.48
C ALA A 148 2.50 18.42 -0.99
N GLU A 149 1.69 18.98 -0.11
CA GLU A 149 1.94 18.94 1.34
C GLU A 149 1.94 17.50 1.87
N ALA A 150 0.92 16.71 1.49
CA ALA A 150 0.86 15.31 1.87
C ALA A 150 2.04 14.52 1.29
N TYR A 151 2.41 14.78 0.04
CA TYR A 151 3.59 14.16 -0.58
C TYR A 151 4.86 14.39 0.23
N LEU A 152 5.14 15.63 0.64
CA LEU A 152 6.35 15.97 1.42
C LEU A 152 6.38 15.26 2.77
N LYS A 153 5.25 15.23 3.49
CA LYS A 153 5.11 14.50 4.75
C LYS A 153 5.32 13.00 4.57
N HIS A 154 4.70 12.42 3.54
CA HIS A 154 4.84 11.01 3.22
C HIS A 154 6.29 10.64 2.87
N GLN A 155 6.97 11.44 2.04
CA GLN A 155 8.38 11.20 1.71
C GLN A 155 9.27 11.22 2.95
N LYS A 156 9.05 12.18 3.86
CA LYS A 156 9.74 12.24 5.15
C LYS A 156 9.51 10.97 5.98
N ALA A 157 8.25 10.54 6.09
CA ALA A 157 7.86 9.32 6.80
C ALA A 157 8.52 8.07 6.21
N ILE A 158 8.54 7.95 4.87
CA ILE A 158 9.11 6.80 4.17
C ILE A 158 10.62 6.72 4.38
N MET A 159 11.35 7.85 4.26
CA MET A 159 12.81 7.88 4.47
C MET A 159 13.22 7.53 5.90
N ALA A 160 12.38 7.88 6.88
CA ALA A 160 12.65 7.63 8.30
C ALA A 160 12.15 6.25 8.80
N ARG A 161 11.50 5.44 7.95
CA ARG A 161 10.95 4.15 8.36
C ARG A 161 12.04 3.16 8.76
N ILE A 162 11.73 2.33 9.71
CA ILE A 162 12.61 1.24 10.12
C ILE A 162 12.62 0.10 9.09
N ASP A 163 13.64 -0.74 9.15
CA ASP A 163 13.65 -2.05 8.50
C ASP A 163 12.73 -2.99 9.30
N SER A 164 11.65 -3.45 8.68
CA SER A 164 10.65 -4.31 9.32
C SER A 164 10.93 -5.80 9.13
N ARG A 165 11.94 -6.20 8.36
CA ARG A 165 12.28 -7.61 8.14
C ARG A 165 12.48 -8.41 9.43
N PRO A 166 13.14 -7.88 10.48
CA PRO A 166 13.30 -8.62 11.74
C PRO A 166 11.98 -8.96 12.46
N TYR A 167 10.89 -8.29 12.11
CA TYR A 167 9.58 -8.46 12.77
C TYR A 167 8.63 -9.37 11.98
N LEU A 168 8.94 -9.73 10.73
CA LEU A 168 8.05 -10.52 9.87
C LEU A 168 7.72 -11.89 10.46
N GLY A 169 8.70 -12.55 11.07
CA GLY A 169 8.52 -13.87 11.68
C GLY A 169 7.59 -13.91 12.90
N ALA A 170 7.26 -12.75 13.47
CA ALA A 170 6.30 -12.63 14.57
C ALA A 170 4.84 -12.50 14.08
N ILE A 171 4.60 -12.33 12.78
CA ILE A 171 3.27 -12.23 12.19
C ILE A 171 2.64 -13.63 12.14
N ALA A 172 1.61 -13.86 12.95
CA ALA A 172 0.96 -15.16 13.09
C ALA A 172 -0.48 -15.21 12.54
N VAL A 173 -0.97 -14.11 11.96
CA VAL A 173 -2.31 -14.03 11.37
C VAL A 173 -2.30 -14.51 9.91
N PRO A 174 -3.44 -15.00 9.36
CA PRO A 174 -3.53 -15.34 7.94
C PRO A 174 -3.09 -14.19 7.07
N THR A 175 -2.00 -14.37 6.31
CA THR A 175 -1.37 -13.31 5.54
C THR A 175 -1.44 -13.58 4.03
N LEU A 176 -1.86 -12.57 3.28
CA LEU A 176 -1.77 -12.47 1.82
C LEU A 176 -0.64 -11.50 1.48
N VAL A 177 0.29 -11.92 0.64
CA VAL A 177 1.28 -11.03 0.01
C VAL A 177 0.98 -11.02 -1.48
N GLY A 178 0.73 -9.84 -2.03
CA GLY A 178 0.40 -9.67 -3.45
C GLY A 178 1.37 -8.73 -4.14
N VAL A 179 1.64 -8.97 -5.43
CA VAL A 179 2.52 -8.10 -6.23
C VAL A 179 2.14 -8.17 -7.72
N GLY A 180 2.17 -7.02 -8.39
CA GLY A 180 2.10 -6.97 -9.84
C GLY A 180 3.39 -7.53 -10.46
N GLU A 181 3.26 -8.37 -11.50
CA GLU A 181 4.44 -8.99 -12.16
C GLU A 181 5.38 -7.96 -12.80
N ALA A 182 4.84 -6.80 -13.18
CA ALA A 182 5.60 -5.69 -13.78
C ALA A 182 5.80 -4.52 -12.81
N ASP A 183 5.72 -4.74 -11.48
CA ASP A 183 5.96 -3.69 -10.50
C ASP A 183 7.43 -3.24 -10.52
N GLY A 184 7.67 -2.04 -11.02
CA GLY A 184 8.99 -1.41 -11.08
C GLY A 184 9.37 -0.63 -9.81
N VAL A 185 8.45 -0.42 -8.88
CA VAL A 185 8.67 0.32 -7.63
C VAL A 185 9.08 -0.61 -6.49
N THR A 186 8.30 -1.67 -6.29
CA THR A 186 8.59 -2.74 -5.34
C THR A 186 8.53 -4.08 -6.08
N PRO A 187 9.60 -4.44 -6.80
CA PRO A 187 9.61 -5.59 -7.68
C PRO A 187 9.31 -6.89 -6.94
N PRO A 188 8.86 -7.95 -7.65
CA PRO A 188 8.34 -9.20 -7.07
C PRO A 188 9.22 -9.85 -6.00
N GLU A 189 10.53 -9.70 -6.08
CA GLU A 189 11.49 -10.27 -5.13
C GLU A 189 11.28 -9.74 -3.69
N LEU A 190 10.74 -8.52 -3.55
CA LEU A 190 10.45 -7.94 -2.23
C LEU A 190 9.19 -8.56 -1.61
N ALA A 191 8.22 -8.93 -2.43
CA ALA A 191 7.04 -9.67 -2.00
C ALA A 191 7.40 -11.12 -1.64
N GLU A 192 8.26 -11.77 -2.42
CA GLU A 192 8.80 -13.11 -2.15
C GLU A 192 9.55 -13.15 -0.83
N GLU A 193 10.40 -12.14 -0.55
CA GLU A 193 11.10 -12.01 0.73
C GLU A 193 10.12 -11.96 1.91
N MET A 194 9.06 -11.16 1.81
CA MET A 194 8.07 -11.07 2.88
C MET A 194 7.27 -12.37 3.03
N ALA A 195 6.84 -12.97 1.94
CA ALA A 195 6.08 -14.22 1.96
C ALA A 195 6.91 -15.38 2.54
N ALA A 196 8.20 -15.44 2.24
CA ALA A 196 9.10 -16.44 2.81
C ALA A 196 9.37 -16.27 4.31
N ALA A 197 9.32 -15.03 4.80
CA ALA A 197 9.59 -14.71 6.20
C ALA A 197 8.35 -14.79 7.12
N ILE A 198 7.13 -14.74 6.55
CA ILE A 198 5.88 -14.82 7.30
C ILE A 198 5.31 -16.23 7.22
N ALA A 199 5.23 -16.94 8.33
CA ALA A 199 4.74 -18.32 8.38
C ALA A 199 3.29 -18.43 7.85
N GLY A 200 3.07 -19.30 6.87
CA GLY A 200 1.75 -19.53 6.27
C GLY A 200 1.24 -18.41 5.36
N ALA A 201 2.08 -17.45 5.00
CA ALA A 201 1.72 -16.44 4.02
C ALA A 201 1.47 -17.05 2.64
N VAL A 202 0.50 -16.51 1.93
CA VAL A 202 0.20 -16.88 0.54
C VAL A 202 0.66 -15.76 -0.37
N LEU A 203 1.53 -16.09 -1.31
CA LEU A 203 1.99 -15.19 -2.34
C LEU A 203 1.08 -15.26 -3.57
N VAL A 204 0.60 -14.11 -4.04
CA VAL A 204 -0.15 -13.96 -5.30
C VAL A 204 0.56 -12.97 -6.20
N ARG A 205 0.77 -13.37 -7.47
CA ARG A 205 1.29 -12.47 -8.50
C ARG A 205 0.16 -12.09 -9.45
N PHE A 206 0.00 -10.78 -9.67
CA PHE A 206 -1.04 -10.23 -10.54
C PHE A 206 -0.46 -10.05 -11.94
N ALA A 207 -0.84 -10.96 -12.85
CA ALA A 207 -0.37 -10.95 -14.23
C ALA A 207 -0.76 -9.64 -14.95
N GLY A 208 0.19 -9.07 -15.69
CA GLY A 208 -0.03 -7.86 -16.47
C GLY A 208 -0.27 -6.59 -15.65
N CYS A 209 0.08 -6.60 -14.36
CA CYS A 209 -0.04 -5.43 -13.46
C CYS A 209 1.32 -4.88 -13.07
N GLY A 210 1.38 -3.56 -12.92
CA GLY A 210 2.46 -2.83 -12.27
C GLY A 210 2.21 -2.71 -10.76
N HIS A 211 2.47 -1.54 -10.23
CA HIS A 211 2.45 -1.23 -8.78
C HIS A 211 1.04 -0.99 -8.20
N VAL A 212 0.01 -0.90 -9.03
CA VAL A 212 -1.36 -0.60 -8.57
C VAL A 212 -2.38 -1.64 -9.08
N PRO A 213 -2.19 -2.93 -8.79
CA PRO A 213 -3.08 -4.00 -9.29
C PRO A 213 -4.54 -3.80 -8.85
N THR A 214 -4.79 -3.09 -7.75
CA THR A 214 -6.14 -2.70 -7.30
C THR A 214 -6.89 -1.85 -8.34
N MET A 215 -6.17 -1.20 -9.25
CA MET A 215 -6.73 -0.38 -10.32
C MET A 215 -6.50 -0.98 -11.71
N GLU A 216 -5.44 -1.79 -11.89
CA GLU A 216 -5.10 -2.42 -13.16
C GLU A 216 -5.85 -3.73 -13.42
N ALA A 217 -6.06 -4.52 -12.37
CA ALA A 217 -6.78 -5.79 -12.41
C ALA A 217 -7.63 -5.99 -11.14
N PRO A 218 -8.62 -5.13 -10.88
CA PRO A 218 -9.40 -5.16 -9.64
C PRO A 218 -10.07 -6.52 -9.39
N ASP A 219 -10.56 -7.20 -10.42
CA ASP A 219 -11.22 -8.50 -10.28
C ASP A 219 -10.27 -9.59 -9.75
N ALA A 220 -9.00 -9.59 -10.20
CA ALA A 220 -7.99 -10.51 -9.71
C ALA A 220 -7.65 -10.24 -8.24
N VAL A 221 -7.54 -8.95 -7.86
CA VAL A 221 -7.32 -8.56 -6.46
C VAL A 221 -8.52 -8.93 -5.60
N VAL A 222 -9.75 -8.72 -6.07
CA VAL A 222 -10.99 -9.12 -5.38
C VAL A 222 -11.02 -10.61 -5.13
N ALA A 223 -10.69 -11.46 -6.13
CA ALA A 223 -10.64 -12.90 -5.98
C ALA A 223 -9.65 -13.31 -4.89
N ALA A 224 -8.42 -12.81 -4.95
CA ALA A 224 -7.37 -13.10 -3.96
C ALA A 224 -7.77 -12.64 -2.54
N MET A 225 -8.35 -11.45 -2.42
CA MET A 225 -8.81 -10.92 -1.14
C MET A 225 -10.03 -11.66 -0.58
N ALA A 226 -10.96 -12.10 -1.43
CA ALA A 226 -12.10 -12.92 -1.02
C ALA A 226 -11.67 -14.26 -0.44
N ASP A 227 -10.72 -14.94 -1.09
CA ASP A 227 -10.13 -16.19 -0.61
C ASP A 227 -9.38 -15.99 0.71
N TRP A 228 -8.62 -14.91 0.82
CA TRP A 228 -7.91 -14.55 2.05
C TRP A 228 -8.87 -14.23 3.21
N LEU A 229 -9.95 -13.50 2.96
CA LEU A 229 -10.98 -13.20 3.98
C LEU A 229 -11.73 -14.45 4.46
N ALA A 230 -11.80 -15.51 3.66
CA ALA A 230 -12.46 -16.77 4.00
C ALA A 230 -11.60 -17.72 4.88
N ARG A 231 -10.29 -17.48 5.00
CA ARG A 231 -9.36 -18.27 5.83
C ARG A 231 -9.49 -17.89 7.28
#